data_ae4d48260e7da243c61e2ec65246494b
#
_entry.id   ae4d48260e7da243c61e2ec65246494b
#
_cell.length_a   1.000
_cell.length_b   1.000
_cell.length_c   1.000
_cell.angle_alpha   90.00
_cell.angle_beta   90.00
_cell.angle_gamma   90.00
#
_symmetry.space_group_name_H-M   'P 1'
#
loop_
_entity.id
_entity.type
_entity.pdbx_description
1 polymer ?
#
loop_
_entity_poly.entity_id
_entity_poly.type
_entity_poly.pdbx_seq_one_letter_code
_entity_poly.pdbx_strand_id
1 'polypeptide(L)'
;MKKFNIIVSALFMPLLALAQSVTSPNGNVSVTFSLTEKGQPTYEMSYKGKTVCKPSHLGLELAKDKHASKGMEETDLMDGFKVTSTKTSSFDETWTPVWGETSTIRNNYNEMEVNLNQPSSKRNITIRFRVYD
;
A
#
# COMPACT_ATOMS: atom_id res chain seq x y z
N MET A 1 -50.37 5.92 -30.81
CA MET A 1 -49.64 5.92 -29.52
C MET A 1 -48.29 5.26 -29.72
N LYS A 2 -47.21 6.05 -29.79
CA LYS A 2 -45.85 5.53 -29.97
C LYS A 2 -45.29 5.21 -28.59
N LYS A 3 -44.98 3.93 -28.32
CA LYS A 3 -44.32 3.51 -27.07
C LYS A 3 -42.83 3.85 -27.16
N PHE A 4 -42.39 4.75 -26.29
CA PHE A 4 -40.98 5.13 -26.15
C PHE A 4 -40.31 4.13 -25.19
N ASN A 5 -39.49 3.23 -25.73
CA ASN A 5 -38.68 2.32 -24.91
C ASN A 5 -37.41 3.07 -24.47
N ILE A 6 -37.35 3.44 -23.20
CA ILE A 6 -36.12 3.98 -22.59
C ILE A 6 -35.24 2.77 -22.25
N ILE A 7 -34.16 2.57 -23.00
CA ILE A 7 -33.10 1.63 -22.67
C ILE A 7 -32.20 2.34 -21.65
N VAL A 8 -32.35 1.97 -20.38
CA VAL A 8 -31.41 2.38 -19.33
C VAL A 8 -30.16 1.52 -19.49
N SER A 9 -29.16 2.04 -20.17
CA SER A 9 -27.83 1.45 -20.22
C SER A 9 -27.15 1.68 -18.87
N ALA A 10 -27.13 0.65 -18.01
CA ALA A 10 -26.35 0.67 -16.79
C ALA A 10 -24.86 0.69 -17.17
N LEU A 11 -24.23 1.85 -17.00
CA LEU A 11 -22.80 2.04 -17.18
C LEU A 11 -22.09 1.26 -16.04
N PHE A 12 -21.68 0.03 -16.33
CA PHE A 12 -20.86 -0.77 -15.44
C PHE A 12 -19.44 -0.16 -15.46
N MET A 13 -19.19 0.78 -14.55
CA MET A 13 -17.83 1.29 -14.31
C MET A 13 -17.04 0.18 -13.63
N PRO A 14 -15.98 -0.39 -14.26
CA PRO A 14 -15.09 -1.28 -13.54
C PRO A 14 -14.45 -0.48 -12.41
N LEU A 15 -14.55 -1.02 -11.20
CA LEU A 15 -13.83 -0.50 -10.03
C LEU A 15 -12.34 -0.76 -10.28
N LEU A 16 -11.68 0.19 -10.95
CA LEU A 16 -10.23 0.18 -11.11
C LEU A 16 -9.63 0.18 -9.71
N ALA A 17 -9.01 -0.91 -9.33
CA ALA A 17 -8.14 -0.94 -8.16
C ALA A 17 -7.10 0.17 -8.37
N LEU A 18 -7.21 1.27 -7.62
CA LEU A 18 -6.30 2.41 -7.71
C LEU A 18 -4.93 1.94 -7.24
N ALA A 19 -4.07 1.58 -8.19
CA ALA A 19 -2.66 1.37 -7.92
C ALA A 19 -2.06 2.70 -7.47
N GLN A 20 -1.35 2.69 -6.35
CA GLN A 20 -0.76 3.87 -5.74
C GLN A 20 0.75 3.71 -5.79
N SER A 21 1.48 4.74 -6.19
CA SER A 21 2.92 4.66 -6.35
C SER A 21 3.65 5.80 -5.67
N VAL A 22 4.89 5.51 -5.28
CA VAL A 22 5.86 6.46 -4.76
C VAL A 22 7.20 6.22 -5.45
N THR A 23 7.90 7.30 -5.79
CA THR A 23 9.22 7.23 -6.44
C THR A 23 10.29 7.78 -5.52
N SER A 24 11.54 7.34 -5.70
CA SER A 24 12.68 7.98 -5.03
C SER A 24 12.82 9.45 -5.45
N PRO A 25 13.50 10.31 -4.68
CA PRO A 25 13.71 11.72 -5.02
C PRO A 25 14.34 11.93 -6.39
N ASN A 26 15.27 11.05 -6.81
CA ASN A 26 15.88 11.10 -8.14
C ASN A 26 15.03 10.43 -9.26
N GLY A 27 13.86 9.86 -8.90
CA GLY A 27 12.94 9.22 -9.85
C GLY A 27 13.37 7.86 -10.38
N ASN A 28 14.49 7.30 -9.94
CA ASN A 28 15.01 6.05 -10.48
C ASN A 28 14.30 4.80 -9.94
N VAL A 29 13.88 4.83 -8.66
CA VAL A 29 13.16 3.73 -8.00
C VAL A 29 11.69 4.08 -7.92
N SER A 30 10.81 3.16 -8.27
CA SER A 30 9.37 3.31 -8.09
C SER A 30 8.82 2.08 -7.39
N VAL A 31 7.98 2.32 -6.37
CA VAL A 31 7.21 1.30 -5.67
C VAL A 31 5.74 1.55 -5.92
N THR A 32 5.04 0.52 -6.39
CA THR A 32 3.60 0.57 -6.63
C THR A 32 2.91 -0.39 -5.67
N PHE A 33 1.92 0.11 -4.95
CA PHE A 33 1.06 -0.64 -4.06
C PHE A 33 -0.30 -0.89 -4.72
N SER A 34 -0.86 -2.07 -4.51
CA SER A 34 -2.22 -2.41 -4.94
C SER A 34 -2.86 -3.44 -4.00
N LEU A 35 -4.17 -3.60 -4.10
CA LEU A 35 -4.88 -4.71 -3.50
C LEU A 35 -5.31 -5.67 -4.61
N THR A 36 -5.22 -6.97 -4.35
CA THR A 36 -5.85 -7.98 -5.22
C THR A 36 -7.37 -7.91 -5.09
N GLU A 37 -8.11 -8.62 -5.94
CA GLU A 37 -9.57 -8.75 -5.85
C GLU A 37 -10.05 -9.27 -4.50
N LYS A 38 -9.22 -10.08 -3.82
CA LYS A 38 -9.48 -10.59 -2.47
C LYS A 38 -9.09 -9.61 -1.37
N GLY A 39 -8.59 -8.41 -1.71
CA GLY A 39 -8.12 -7.44 -0.74
C GLY A 39 -6.78 -7.80 -0.11
N GLN A 40 -5.94 -8.59 -0.78
CA GLN A 40 -4.59 -8.89 -0.33
C GLN A 40 -3.64 -7.76 -0.74
N PRO A 41 -2.87 -7.18 0.21
CA PRO A 41 -1.89 -6.16 -0.10
C PRO A 41 -0.76 -6.70 -0.97
N THR A 42 -0.42 -5.96 -2.01
CA THR A 42 0.58 -6.34 -3.00
C THR A 42 1.43 -5.13 -3.34
N TYR A 43 2.72 -5.35 -3.52
CA TYR A 43 3.63 -4.32 -4.02
C TYR A 43 4.49 -4.84 -5.15
N GLU A 44 4.93 -3.96 -6.00
CA GLU A 44 5.95 -4.19 -7.02
C GLU A 44 6.97 -3.05 -7.02
N MET A 45 8.16 -3.32 -7.52
CA MET A 45 9.21 -2.31 -7.57
C MET A 45 9.90 -2.31 -8.94
N SER A 46 10.19 -1.12 -9.44
CA SER A 46 10.96 -0.91 -10.66
C SER A 46 12.15 0.01 -10.41
N TYR A 47 13.20 -0.19 -11.21
CA TYR A 47 14.38 0.67 -11.28
C TYR A 47 14.59 1.13 -12.72
N LYS A 48 14.60 2.46 -12.93
CA LYS A 48 14.71 3.06 -14.27
C LYS A 48 13.74 2.45 -15.28
N GLY A 49 12.48 2.22 -14.85
CA GLY A 49 11.42 1.65 -15.68
C GLY A 49 11.50 0.13 -15.91
N LYS A 50 12.50 -0.56 -15.35
CA LYS A 50 12.59 -2.03 -15.42
C LYS A 50 12.11 -2.63 -14.11
N THR A 51 11.20 -3.62 -14.17
CA THR A 51 10.73 -4.35 -12.99
C THR A 51 11.89 -5.12 -12.36
N VAL A 52 12.17 -4.85 -11.09
CA VAL A 52 13.18 -5.55 -10.28
C VAL A 52 12.54 -6.44 -9.22
N CYS A 53 11.32 -6.09 -8.75
CA CYS A 53 10.51 -6.93 -7.90
C CYS A 53 9.14 -7.09 -8.56
N LYS A 54 8.77 -8.32 -8.91
CA LYS A 54 7.43 -8.65 -9.42
C LYS A 54 6.40 -8.47 -8.33
N PRO A 55 5.09 -8.38 -8.66
CA PRO A 55 4.04 -8.27 -7.66
C PRO A 55 4.22 -9.32 -6.55
N SER A 56 4.41 -8.84 -5.34
CA SER A 56 4.70 -9.63 -4.15
C SER A 56 3.68 -9.30 -3.07
N HIS A 57 3.21 -10.32 -2.35
CA HIS A 57 2.18 -10.15 -1.34
C HIS A 57 2.77 -9.69 -0.01
N LEU A 58 1.98 -8.87 0.70
CA LEU A 58 2.24 -8.47 2.07
C LEU A 58 1.13 -9.00 2.95
N GLY A 59 1.47 -9.33 4.20
CA GLY A 59 0.50 -9.79 5.18
C GLY A 59 1.19 -10.22 6.46
N LEU A 60 0.40 -10.45 7.50
CA LEU A 60 0.86 -10.95 8.79
C LEU A 60 0.04 -12.18 9.16
N GLU A 61 0.72 -13.30 9.30
CA GLU A 61 0.17 -14.49 9.91
C GLU A 61 0.25 -14.34 11.42
N LEU A 62 -0.90 -14.41 12.09
CA LEU A 62 -0.97 -14.17 13.53
C LEU A 62 -0.99 -15.48 14.29
N ALA A 63 -0.28 -15.50 15.43
CA ALA A 63 -0.42 -16.61 16.38
C ALA A 63 -1.85 -16.65 16.93
N LYS A 64 -2.39 -17.86 17.13
CA LYS A 64 -3.70 -18.04 17.74
C LYS A 64 -3.70 -17.47 19.17
N ASP A 65 -4.56 -16.50 19.39
CA ASP A 65 -4.75 -15.90 20.70
C ASP A 65 -5.95 -16.53 21.41
N LYS A 66 -5.67 -17.33 22.43
CA LYS A 66 -6.69 -18.00 23.26
C LYS A 66 -7.54 -17.04 24.08
N HIS A 67 -7.09 -15.79 24.21
CA HIS A 67 -7.77 -14.72 24.95
C HIS A 67 -8.41 -13.68 24.04
N ALA A 68 -8.35 -13.88 22.72
CA ALA A 68 -8.98 -12.96 21.79
C ALA A 68 -10.50 -12.93 21.98
N SER A 69 -11.10 -11.78 21.68
CA SER A 69 -12.55 -11.65 21.63
C SER A 69 -13.13 -12.59 20.58
N LYS A 70 -14.31 -13.14 20.88
CA LYS A 70 -15.02 -14.08 19.97
C LYS A 70 -15.11 -13.51 18.55
N GLY A 71 -14.64 -14.28 17.57
CA GLY A 71 -14.59 -13.89 16.17
C GLY A 71 -13.29 -13.20 15.72
N MET A 72 -12.30 -13.05 16.65
CA MET A 72 -10.97 -12.51 16.35
C MET A 72 -9.85 -13.55 16.53
N GLU A 73 -10.19 -14.74 17.01
CA GLU A 73 -9.22 -15.76 17.43
C GLU A 73 -8.38 -16.34 16.27
N GLU A 74 -8.92 -16.29 15.05
CA GLU A 74 -8.34 -16.95 13.87
C GLU A 74 -8.18 -16.03 12.67
N THR A 75 -8.20 -14.71 12.87
CA THR A 75 -8.16 -13.76 11.76
C THR A 75 -6.74 -13.31 11.49
N ASP A 76 -6.13 -13.83 10.42
CA ASP A 76 -4.87 -13.33 9.90
C ASP A 76 -5.04 -11.98 9.19
N LEU A 77 -3.97 -11.22 9.15
CA LEU A 77 -3.90 -9.96 8.40
C LEU A 77 -3.26 -10.22 7.02
N MET A 78 -3.84 -11.18 6.26
CA MET A 78 -3.34 -11.60 4.96
C MET A 78 -4.16 -11.01 3.80
N ASP A 79 -5.48 -10.93 3.94
CA ASP A 79 -6.39 -10.47 2.90
C ASP A 79 -7.63 -9.77 3.47
N GLY A 80 -8.64 -9.50 2.63
CA GLY A 80 -9.88 -8.86 3.04
C GLY A 80 -9.76 -7.37 3.35
N PHE A 81 -8.65 -6.75 2.97
CA PHE A 81 -8.40 -5.33 3.24
C PHE A 81 -9.10 -4.41 2.25
N LYS A 82 -9.39 -3.21 2.74
CA LYS A 82 -9.82 -2.05 1.95
C LYS A 82 -8.90 -0.87 2.28
N VAL A 83 -8.50 -0.11 1.27
CA VAL A 83 -7.76 1.13 1.47
C VAL A 83 -8.72 2.17 2.06
N THR A 84 -8.34 2.73 3.20
CA THR A 84 -9.10 3.81 3.86
C THR A 84 -8.54 5.19 3.53
N SER A 85 -7.23 5.29 3.42
CA SER A 85 -6.55 6.53 3.00
C SER A 85 -5.13 6.24 2.54
N THR A 86 -4.61 7.16 1.73
CA THR A 86 -3.20 7.19 1.32
C THR A 86 -2.67 8.59 1.49
N LYS A 87 -1.44 8.68 1.97
CA LYS A 87 -0.73 9.93 2.14
C LYS A 87 0.68 9.80 1.59
N THR A 88 1.15 10.82 0.86
CA THR A 88 2.54 10.93 0.40
C THR A 88 3.22 12.11 1.07
N SER A 89 4.52 11.98 1.31
CA SER A 89 5.36 13.04 1.85
C SER A 89 6.79 12.87 1.35
N SER A 90 7.58 13.95 1.44
CA SER A 90 9.00 13.94 1.12
C SER A 90 9.77 14.41 2.34
N PHE A 91 10.95 13.88 2.51
CA PHE A 91 11.83 14.20 3.61
C PHE A 91 13.27 14.34 3.11
N ASP A 92 13.93 15.42 3.49
CA ASP A 92 15.33 15.69 3.14
C ASP A 92 15.99 16.42 4.29
N GLU A 93 16.85 15.74 4.99
CA GLU A 93 17.69 16.33 6.03
C GLU A 93 19.11 15.82 5.94
N THR A 94 20.01 16.60 6.47
CA THR A 94 21.41 16.25 6.58
C THR A 94 21.85 16.41 8.03
N TRP A 95 22.49 15.41 8.58
CA TRP A 95 23.00 15.44 9.94
C TRP A 95 24.45 14.96 10.01
N THR A 96 25.16 15.42 11.02
CA THR A 96 26.55 15.06 11.29
C THR A 96 26.57 14.06 12.46
N PRO A 97 27.01 12.83 12.26
CA PRO A 97 27.15 11.87 13.37
C PRO A 97 28.24 12.35 14.33
N VAL A 98 28.07 12.03 15.61
CA VAL A 98 29.04 12.41 16.65
C VAL A 98 30.37 11.71 16.42
N TRP A 99 30.36 10.51 15.82
CA TRP A 99 31.52 9.69 15.47
C TRP A 99 31.18 8.72 14.36
N GLY A 100 32.17 8.27 13.61
CA GLY A 100 32.02 7.36 12.48
C GLY A 100 32.93 7.75 11.31
N GLU A 101 32.97 6.91 10.28
CA GLU A 101 33.81 7.13 9.10
C GLU A 101 33.24 8.20 8.16
N THR A 102 31.94 8.46 8.25
CA THR A 102 31.24 9.43 7.40
C THR A 102 30.94 10.69 8.21
N SER A 103 31.41 11.84 7.73
CA SER A 103 31.22 13.14 8.40
C SER A 103 29.80 13.71 8.22
N THR A 104 29.05 13.25 7.22
CA THR A 104 27.75 13.80 6.87
C THR A 104 26.85 12.69 6.32
N ILE A 105 25.66 12.57 6.86
CA ILE A 105 24.65 11.59 6.41
C ILE A 105 23.43 12.36 5.91
N ARG A 106 23.05 12.15 4.66
CA ARG A 106 21.83 12.69 4.09
C ARG A 106 20.72 11.63 4.18
N ASN A 107 19.60 12.01 4.76
CA ASN A 107 18.39 11.24 4.85
C ASN A 107 17.34 11.85 3.91
N ASN A 108 17.32 11.38 2.66
CA ASN A 108 16.48 11.92 1.60
C ASN A 108 15.61 10.79 1.01
N TYR A 109 14.29 10.89 1.20
CA TYR A 109 13.35 9.91 0.70
C TYR A 109 11.99 10.53 0.40
N ASN A 110 11.22 9.84 -0.45
CA ASN A 110 9.80 10.02 -0.55
C ASN A 110 9.10 8.87 0.18
N GLU A 111 8.01 9.20 0.86
CA GLU A 111 7.23 8.26 1.65
C GLU A 111 5.80 8.16 1.13
N MET A 112 5.28 6.96 1.10
CA MET A 112 3.85 6.68 0.91
C MET A 112 3.35 5.86 2.09
N GLU A 113 2.33 6.37 2.75
CA GLU A 113 1.61 5.70 3.83
C GLU A 113 0.24 5.26 3.33
N VAL A 114 -0.03 3.96 3.42
CA VAL A 114 -1.31 3.36 3.03
C VAL A 114 -1.99 2.81 4.27
N ASN A 115 -3.14 3.34 4.58
CA ASN A 115 -3.96 2.89 5.69
C ASN A 115 -5.01 1.91 5.18
N LEU A 116 -5.04 0.74 5.79
CA LEU A 116 -5.91 -0.37 5.42
C LEU A 116 -6.81 -0.75 6.59
N ASN A 117 -8.04 -1.09 6.29
CA ASN A 117 -8.99 -1.68 7.23
C ASN A 117 -9.38 -3.08 6.76
N GLN A 118 -9.38 -4.05 7.68
CA GLN A 118 -9.94 -5.38 7.46
C GLN A 118 -11.30 -5.45 8.17
N PRO A 119 -12.43 -5.32 7.42
CA PRO A 119 -13.76 -5.23 8.05
C PRO A 119 -14.15 -6.45 8.86
N SER A 120 -13.72 -7.65 8.45
CA SER A 120 -14.04 -8.93 9.11
C SER A 120 -13.52 -8.97 10.56
N SER A 121 -12.32 -8.46 10.80
CA SER A 121 -11.68 -8.44 12.13
C SER A 121 -11.76 -7.08 12.82
N LYS A 122 -12.27 -6.04 12.13
CA LYS A 122 -12.26 -4.63 12.57
C LYS A 122 -10.86 -4.09 12.89
N ARG A 123 -9.82 -4.70 12.31
CA ARG A 123 -8.43 -4.31 12.50
C ARG A 123 -7.98 -3.35 11.41
N ASN A 124 -7.07 -2.46 11.80
CA ASN A 124 -6.42 -1.55 10.87
C ASN A 124 -4.92 -1.85 10.83
N ILE A 125 -4.35 -1.73 9.65
CA ILE A 125 -2.90 -1.73 9.48
C ILE A 125 -2.47 -0.54 8.65
N THR A 126 -1.27 -0.06 8.90
CA THR A 126 -0.63 1.00 8.11
C THR A 126 0.63 0.42 7.48
N ILE A 127 0.71 0.48 6.16
CA ILE A 127 1.92 0.11 5.42
C ILE A 127 2.59 1.39 4.97
N ARG A 128 3.90 1.49 5.25
CA ARG A 128 4.69 2.67 4.93
C ARG A 128 5.87 2.28 4.06
N PHE A 129 5.93 2.89 2.88
CA PHE A 129 7.03 2.72 1.94
C PHE A 129 7.89 3.98 1.97
N ARG A 130 9.18 3.82 2.26
CA ARG A 130 10.19 4.87 2.14
C ARG A 130 11.12 4.51 1.00
N VAL A 131 11.20 5.37 0.02
CA VAL A 131 11.99 5.12 -1.19
C VAL A 131 13.11 6.15 -1.25
N TYR A 132 14.32 5.65 -1.14
CA TYR A 132 15.56 6.41 -1.14
C TYR A 132 16.20 6.43 -2.52
N ASP A 133 17.17 7.31 -2.73
CA ASP A 133 18.01 7.37 -3.94
C ASP A 133 18.97 6.20 -4.07
#